data_5ce8b67da5cdd5bf4d30893e654d42ad
#
_entry.id   5ce8b67da5cdd5bf4d30893e654d42ad
#
_cell.length_a   1.000
_cell.length_b   1.000
_cell.length_c   1.000
_cell.angle_alpha   90.00
_cell.angle_beta   90.00
_cell.angle_gamma   90.00
#
_symmetry.space_group_name_H-M   'P 1'
#
loop_
_entity.id
_entity.type
_entity.pdbx_description
1 polymer ?
#
loop_
_entity_poly.entity_id
_entity_poly.type
_entity_poly.pdbx_seq_one_letter_code
_entity_poly.pdbx_strand_id
1 'polypeptide(L)'
;MNEYKKYLINKGYAVMVNHRPSTVYDYLRGIKYVCKLENITLEKLAESISDICPMYQKGGIHEIRGRQISRSVRSSLKQFNKFVLENQVAA
;
A
#
# COMPACT_ATOMS: atom_id res chain seq x y z
N MET A 1 3.48 5.65 8.80
CA MET A 1 4.03 5.55 7.43
C MET A 1 5.55 5.41 7.36
N ASN A 2 6.28 5.88 8.37
CA ASN A 2 7.74 5.82 8.34
C ASN A 2 8.28 4.38 8.32
N GLU A 3 7.67 3.49 9.07
CA GLU A 3 8.12 2.09 9.11
C GLU A 3 7.85 1.36 7.80
N TYR A 4 6.72 1.63 7.16
CA TYR A 4 6.40 1.07 5.85
C TYR A 4 7.35 1.64 4.79
N LYS A 5 7.66 2.93 4.85
CA LYS A 5 8.65 3.55 3.96
C LYS A 5 10.00 2.87 4.08
N LYS A 6 10.48 2.64 5.31
CA LYS A 6 11.75 1.94 5.54
C LYS A 6 11.71 0.52 4.99
N TYR A 7 10.60 -0.18 5.17
CA TYR A 7 10.40 -1.52 4.63
C TYR A 7 10.58 -1.53 3.10
N LEU A 8 9.93 -0.58 2.41
CA LEU A 8 10.03 -0.48 0.96
C LEU A 8 11.45 -0.20 0.50
N ILE A 9 12.14 0.72 1.18
CA ILE A 9 13.54 1.05 0.87
C ILE A 9 14.43 -0.19 1.05
N ASN A 10 14.24 -0.94 2.12
CA ASN A 10 15.01 -2.15 2.40
C ASN A 10 14.75 -3.25 1.38
N LYS A 11 13.59 -3.27 0.73
CA LYS A 11 13.28 -4.22 -0.35
C LYS A 11 13.86 -3.78 -1.69
N GLY A 12 14.53 -2.64 -1.75
CA GLY A 12 15.20 -2.17 -2.96
C GLY A 12 14.38 -1.22 -3.82
N TYR A 13 13.22 -0.77 -3.36
CA TYR A 13 12.42 0.20 -4.11
C TYR A 13 13.06 1.58 -4.04
N ALA A 14 13.07 2.28 -5.17
CA ALA A 14 13.71 3.58 -5.27
C ALA A 14 12.88 4.68 -4.61
N VAL A 15 13.56 5.60 -3.91
CA VAL A 15 12.93 6.78 -3.32
C VAL A 15 12.81 7.89 -4.35
N MET A 16 13.88 8.12 -5.12
CA MET A 16 13.94 9.17 -6.14
C MET A 16 14.58 8.62 -7.40
N VAL A 17 14.08 9.04 -8.55
CA VAL A 17 14.67 8.74 -9.86
C VAL A 17 14.68 10.05 -10.64
N ASN A 18 15.86 10.50 -11.07
CA ASN A 18 16.02 11.74 -11.84
C ASN A 18 15.33 12.94 -11.16
N HIS A 19 15.52 13.07 -9.84
CA HIS A 19 14.96 14.14 -8.99
C HIS A 19 13.43 14.11 -8.88
N ARG A 20 12.80 13.00 -9.23
CA ARG A 20 11.33 12.83 -9.10
C ARG A 20 11.02 11.75 -8.08
N PRO A 21 9.94 11.91 -7.28
CA PRO A 21 9.46 10.84 -6.42
C PRO A 21 9.18 9.58 -7.25
N SER A 22 9.58 8.42 -6.73
CA SER A 22 9.45 7.17 -7.48
C SER A 22 8.57 6.17 -6.74
N THR A 23 8.81 4.87 -6.93
CA THR A 23 7.98 3.77 -6.46
C THR A 23 7.61 3.86 -4.98
N VAL A 24 8.57 4.23 -4.10
CA VAL A 24 8.28 4.34 -2.66
C VAL A 24 7.15 5.35 -2.41
N TYR A 25 7.26 6.54 -3.01
CA TYR A 25 6.24 7.57 -2.81
C TYR A 25 4.91 7.21 -3.46
N ASP A 26 4.94 6.53 -4.61
CA ASP A 26 3.72 6.06 -5.26
C ASP A 26 2.98 5.06 -4.35
N TYR A 27 3.72 4.15 -3.72
CA TYR A 27 3.14 3.16 -2.82
C TYR A 27 2.57 3.82 -1.55
N LEU A 28 3.30 4.79 -0.98
CA LEU A 28 2.81 5.54 0.18
C LEU A 28 1.52 6.30 -0.16
N ARG A 29 1.49 6.92 -1.34
CA ARG A 29 0.32 7.65 -1.81
C ARG A 29 -0.87 6.72 -2.03
N GLY A 30 -0.61 5.54 -2.60
CA GLY A 30 -1.65 4.52 -2.79
C GLY A 30 -2.32 4.12 -1.47
N ILE A 31 -1.52 3.92 -0.43
CA ILE A 31 -2.04 3.58 0.90
C ILE A 31 -2.89 4.73 1.46
N LYS A 32 -2.43 5.97 1.31
CA LYS A 32 -3.20 7.13 1.76
C LYS A 32 -4.54 7.24 1.05
N TYR A 33 -4.57 6.97 -0.25
CA TYR A 33 -5.82 6.98 -1.02
C TYR A 33 -6.80 5.93 -0.53
N VAL A 34 -6.32 4.72 -0.27
CA VAL A 34 -7.19 3.65 0.23
C VAL A 34 -7.76 4.01 1.60
N CYS A 35 -6.94 4.53 2.51
CA CYS A 35 -7.43 4.98 3.81
C CYS A 35 -8.52 6.04 3.67
N LYS A 36 -8.33 6.97 2.74
CA LYS A 36 -9.32 8.02 2.48
C LYS A 36 -10.61 7.46 1.91
N LEU A 37 -10.50 6.53 0.94
CA LEU A 37 -11.67 5.91 0.32
C LEU A 37 -12.48 5.07 1.31
N GLU A 38 -11.80 4.31 2.15
CA GLU A 38 -12.43 3.47 3.15
C GLU A 38 -12.81 4.24 4.41
N ASN A 39 -12.37 5.50 4.51
CA ASN A 39 -12.60 6.37 5.67
C ASN A 39 -12.10 5.72 6.97
N ILE A 40 -10.87 5.24 6.92
CA ILE A 40 -10.23 4.54 8.05
C ILE A 40 -8.83 5.10 8.29
N THR A 41 -8.30 4.83 9.49
CA THR A 41 -6.93 5.17 9.85
C THR A 41 -5.95 4.14 9.26
N LEU A 42 -4.67 4.47 9.31
CA LEU A 42 -3.62 3.55 8.87
C LEU A 42 -3.59 2.29 9.75
N GLU A 43 -3.77 2.45 11.06
CA GLU A 43 -3.84 1.34 12.00
C GLU A 43 -4.99 0.40 11.67
N LYS A 44 -6.15 0.96 11.35
CA LYS A 44 -7.33 0.17 10.96
C LYS A 44 -7.09 -0.55 9.64
N LEU A 45 -6.42 0.10 8.70
CA LEU A 45 -6.03 -0.55 7.45
C LEU A 45 -5.12 -1.74 7.73
N ALA A 46 -4.13 -1.57 8.61
CA ALA A 46 -3.22 -2.67 8.97
C ALA A 46 -3.97 -3.86 9.58
N GLU A 47 -4.94 -3.59 10.44
CA GLU A 47 -5.76 -4.64 11.06
C GLU A 47 -6.62 -5.38 10.03
N SER A 48 -7.09 -4.68 9.00
CA SER A 48 -8.06 -5.20 8.03
C SER A 48 -7.44 -5.50 6.67
N ILE A 49 -6.12 -5.44 6.53
CA ILE A 49 -5.46 -5.51 5.22
C ILE A 49 -5.75 -6.83 4.50
N SER A 50 -5.85 -7.92 5.21
CA SER A 50 -6.14 -9.22 4.58
C SER A 50 -7.53 -9.27 3.95
N ASP A 51 -8.47 -8.45 4.45
CA ASP A 51 -9.81 -8.33 3.88
C ASP A 51 -9.87 -7.27 2.78
N ILE A 52 -9.18 -6.15 2.98
CA ILE A 52 -9.24 -5.00 2.06
C ILE A 52 -8.40 -5.24 0.81
N CYS A 53 -7.22 -5.83 0.95
CA CYS A 53 -6.32 -6.06 -0.17
C CYS A 53 -6.99 -6.78 -1.35
N PRO A 54 -7.70 -7.91 -1.14
CA PRO A 54 -8.38 -8.59 -2.26
C PRO A 54 -9.43 -7.75 -2.96
N MET A 55 -10.06 -6.81 -2.27
CA MET A 55 -11.09 -5.96 -2.87
C MET A 55 -10.55 -5.12 -4.02
N TYR A 56 -9.27 -4.75 -3.97
CA TYR A 56 -8.63 -3.89 -4.96
C TYR A 56 -7.79 -4.68 -5.97
N GLN A 57 -7.69 -6.01 -5.81
CA GLN A 57 -6.96 -6.85 -6.74
C GLN A 57 -7.85 -7.25 -7.92
N LYS A 58 -7.26 -7.92 -8.91
CA LYS A 58 -8.00 -8.38 -10.09
C LYS A 58 -9.18 -9.25 -9.66
N GLY A 59 -10.38 -8.91 -10.13
CA GLY A 59 -11.61 -9.60 -9.77
C GLY A 59 -12.26 -9.12 -8.48
N GLY A 60 -11.63 -8.22 -7.73
CA GLY A 60 -12.22 -7.66 -6.52
C GLY A 60 -13.25 -6.58 -6.80
N ILE A 61 -14.10 -6.31 -5.81
CA ILE A 61 -15.23 -5.36 -5.98
C ILE A 61 -14.78 -3.93 -6.23
N HIS A 62 -13.56 -3.58 -5.84
CA HIS A 62 -13.01 -2.22 -5.99
C HIS A 62 -11.87 -2.16 -7.01
N GLU A 63 -11.70 -3.17 -7.84
CA GLU A 63 -10.61 -3.22 -8.83
C GLU A 63 -10.60 -1.97 -9.72
N ILE A 64 -11.73 -1.66 -10.34
CA ILE A 64 -11.83 -0.53 -11.27
C ILE A 64 -11.62 0.80 -10.54
N ARG A 65 -12.22 0.93 -9.37
CA ARG A 65 -12.11 2.15 -8.55
C ARG A 65 -10.66 2.43 -8.15
N GLY A 66 -9.91 1.40 -7.76
CA GLY A 66 -8.50 1.53 -7.42
C GLY A 66 -7.68 1.96 -8.62
N ARG A 67 -7.93 1.38 -9.79
CA ARG A 67 -7.21 1.73 -11.03
C ARG A 67 -7.48 3.16 -11.48
N GLN A 68 -8.69 3.67 -11.26
CA GLN A 68 -9.04 5.06 -11.60
C GLN A 68 -8.29 6.07 -10.75
N ILE A 69 -7.96 5.71 -9.51
CA ILE A 69 -7.24 6.59 -8.59
C ILE A 69 -5.74 6.55 -8.87
N SER A 70 -5.16 5.37 -8.95
CA SER A 70 -3.73 5.21 -9.17
C SER A 70 -3.42 3.78 -9.62
N ARG A 71 -2.52 3.65 -10.58
CA ARG A 71 -2.02 2.33 -11.00
C ARG A 71 -1.30 1.61 -9.87
N SER A 72 -0.79 2.36 -8.91
CA SER A 72 0.02 1.81 -7.81
C SER A 72 -0.81 1.26 -6.67
N VAL A 73 -2.13 1.45 -6.63
CA VAL A 73 -2.98 1.03 -5.51
C VAL A 73 -2.88 -0.48 -5.28
N ARG A 74 -2.99 -1.28 -6.34
CA ARG A 74 -2.91 -2.74 -6.22
C ARG A 74 -1.57 -3.20 -5.64
N SER A 75 -0.49 -2.73 -6.25
CA SER A 75 0.87 -3.08 -5.82
C SER A 75 1.16 -2.57 -4.43
N SER A 76 0.70 -1.36 -4.13
CA SER A 76 0.84 -0.74 -2.82
C SER A 76 0.17 -1.58 -1.73
N LEU A 77 -1.07 -2.03 -1.95
CA LEU A 77 -1.78 -2.87 -1.00
C LEU A 77 -1.13 -4.23 -0.83
N LYS A 78 -0.64 -4.84 -1.91
CA LYS A 78 0.09 -6.11 -1.83
C LYS A 78 1.32 -5.98 -0.95
N GLN A 79 2.11 -4.94 -1.17
CA GLN A 79 3.33 -4.72 -0.38
C GLN A 79 3.01 -4.38 1.07
N PHE A 80 1.95 -3.60 1.30
CA PHE A 80 1.53 -3.28 2.65
C PHE A 80 1.07 -4.53 3.40
N ASN A 81 0.35 -5.43 2.72
CA ASN A 81 -0.05 -6.71 3.29
C ASN A 81 1.18 -7.54 3.71
N LYS A 82 2.18 -7.63 2.85
CA LYS A 82 3.44 -8.32 3.18
C LYS A 82 4.13 -7.68 4.38
N PHE A 83 4.19 -6.36 4.41
CA PHE A 83 4.77 -5.63 5.52
C PHE A 83 4.08 -5.95 6.85
N VAL A 84 2.75 -5.94 6.87
CA VAL A 84 1.98 -6.26 8.07
C VAL A 84 2.22 -7.70 8.51
N LEU A 85 2.21 -8.65 7.57
CA LEU A 85 2.44 -10.06 7.88
C LEU A 85 3.83 -10.30 8.44
N GLU A 86 4.86 -9.70 7.86
CA GLU A 86 6.24 -9.82 8.34
C GLU A 86 6.40 -9.25 9.75
N ASN A 87 5.76 -8.13 10.04
CA ASN A 87 5.81 -7.53 11.37
C ASN A 87 5.06 -8.36 12.41
N GLN A 88 3.96 -8.99 12.04
CA GLN A 88 3.23 -9.88 12.93
C GLN A 88 4.07 -11.12 13.29
N VAL A 89 4.80 -11.65 12.31
CA VAL A 89 5.68 -12.80 12.53
C VAL A 89 6.84 -12.41 13.43
N ALA A 90 7.35 -11.18 13.31
CA ALA A 90 8.45 -10.68 14.13
C ALA A 90 8.04 -10.39 15.58
N ALA A 91 6.76 -10.20 15.82
CA ALA A 91 6.24 -9.96 17.16
C ALA A 91 6.08 -11.27 17.93
#